data_faeb431dc283aed249c71ff805ce7d3b
#
_entry.id   faeb431dc283aed249c71ff805ce7d3b
#
_cell.length_a   1.000
_cell.length_b   1.000
_cell.length_c   1.000
_cell.angle_alpha   90.00
_cell.angle_beta   90.00
_cell.angle_gamma   90.00
#
_symmetry.space_group_name_H-M   'P 1'
#
loop_
_entity.id
_entity.type
_entity.pdbx_description
1 polymer ?
#
loop_
_entity_poly.entity_id
_entity_poly.type
_entity_poly.pdbx_seq_one_letter_code
_entity_poly.pdbx_strand_id
1 'polypeptide(L)'
;MISKIDTTKDTPIYIQIRNMFVNLIAYGELKRGDPIPSVRSLASDLNLNAMTVQKAYTLLKDEGFIEVDRSVGSRIYSDDHLKSDVYKENLEDLFKEAIARGYSKDEVEVILDGIYDDFVG
;
A
#
# COMPACT_ATOMS: atom_id res chain seq x y z
N MET A 1 11.76 9.05 4.00
CA MET A 1 10.35 8.72 3.78
C MET A 1 10.14 7.87 2.53
N ILE A 2 10.60 8.31 1.38
CA ILE A 2 10.37 7.59 0.13
C ILE A 2 11.36 6.45 0.00
N SER A 3 10.84 5.24 -0.05
CA SER A 3 11.63 4.04 -0.21
C SER A 3 12.24 3.96 -1.60
N LYS A 4 13.30 3.20 -1.73
CA LYS A 4 13.89 2.93 -3.03
C LYS A 4 12.95 2.10 -3.89
N ILE A 5 12.82 2.52 -5.14
CA ILE A 5 12.17 1.70 -6.16
C ILE A 5 13.26 0.85 -6.82
N ASP A 6 13.07 -0.46 -6.81
CA ASP A 6 14.03 -1.41 -7.36
C ASP A 6 13.62 -1.77 -8.79
N THR A 7 14.32 -1.22 -9.76
CA THR A 7 14.02 -1.46 -11.17
C THR A 7 14.46 -2.84 -11.64
N THR A 8 15.19 -3.59 -10.81
CA THR A 8 15.66 -4.94 -11.15
C THR A 8 14.70 -6.04 -10.72
N LYS A 9 13.70 -5.71 -9.88
CA LYS A 9 12.69 -6.69 -9.45
C LYS A 9 11.69 -6.99 -10.55
N ASP A 10 11.15 -8.21 -10.52
CA ASP A 10 10.06 -8.61 -11.41
C ASP A 10 8.76 -7.85 -11.15
N THR A 11 8.57 -7.38 -9.92
CA THR A 11 7.40 -6.58 -9.57
C THR A 11 7.39 -5.28 -10.39
N PRO A 12 6.32 -4.99 -11.13
CA PRO A 12 6.22 -3.74 -11.89
C PRO A 12 6.42 -2.52 -10.99
N ILE A 13 7.04 -1.48 -11.55
CA ILE A 13 7.38 -0.28 -10.77
C ILE A 13 6.13 0.37 -10.18
N TYR A 14 5.02 0.43 -10.91
CA TYR A 14 3.81 1.05 -10.39
C TYR A 14 3.23 0.29 -9.19
N ILE A 15 3.39 -1.03 -9.15
CA ILE A 15 3.01 -1.84 -7.99
C ILE A 15 3.93 -1.55 -6.80
N GLN A 16 5.23 -1.39 -7.04
CA GLN A 16 6.17 -1.02 -5.98
C GLN A 16 5.82 0.33 -5.36
N ILE A 17 5.42 1.30 -6.19
CA ILE A 17 4.97 2.61 -5.71
C ILE A 17 3.71 2.45 -4.86
N ARG A 18 2.74 1.69 -5.36
CA ARG A 18 1.50 1.40 -4.62
C ARG A 18 1.85 0.78 -3.26
N ASN A 19 2.70 -0.23 -3.23
CA ASN A 19 3.09 -0.91 -1.98
C ASN A 19 3.84 0.02 -1.04
N MET A 20 4.65 0.93 -1.56
CA MET A 20 5.32 1.95 -0.76
C MET A 20 4.32 2.80 0.03
N PHE A 21 3.25 3.29 -0.63
CA PHE A 21 2.23 4.07 0.05
C PHE A 21 1.47 3.24 1.09
N VAL A 22 1.11 2.01 0.75
CA VAL A 22 0.44 1.10 1.70
C VAL A 22 1.30 0.88 2.94
N ASN A 23 2.60 0.67 2.76
CA ASN A 23 3.52 0.51 3.88
C ASN A 23 3.64 1.78 4.72
N LEU A 24 3.70 2.95 4.10
CA LEU A 24 3.77 4.23 4.83
C LEU A 24 2.51 4.45 5.67
N ILE A 25 1.35 4.07 5.14
CA ILE A 25 0.09 4.13 5.90
C ILE A 25 0.12 3.13 7.06
N ALA A 26 0.57 1.91 6.80
CA ALA A 26 0.63 0.86 7.82
C ALA A 26 1.59 1.23 8.97
N TYR A 27 2.74 1.81 8.65
CA TYR A 27 3.69 2.29 9.67
C TYR A 27 3.24 3.56 10.39
N GLY A 28 2.20 4.22 9.90
CA GLY A 28 1.73 5.46 10.49
C GLY A 28 2.49 6.70 10.07
N GLU A 29 3.39 6.59 9.09
CA GLU A 29 4.11 7.75 8.55
C GLU A 29 3.20 8.63 7.69
N LEU A 30 2.21 8.03 7.03
CA LEU A 30 1.14 8.72 6.35
C LEU A 30 -0.18 8.43 7.07
N LYS A 31 -0.87 9.46 7.48
CA LYS A 31 -2.11 9.36 8.25
C LYS A 31 -3.30 9.81 7.42
N ARG A 32 -4.50 9.48 7.88
CA ARG A 32 -5.74 9.91 7.23
C ARG A 32 -5.73 11.41 6.97
N GLY A 33 -6.05 11.78 5.74
CA GLY A 33 -6.13 13.18 5.34
C GLY A 33 -4.80 13.83 5.00
N ASP A 34 -3.66 13.16 5.22
CA ASP A 34 -2.36 13.72 4.89
C ASP A 34 -2.25 13.96 3.39
N PRO A 35 -1.72 15.11 2.98
CA PRO A 35 -1.44 15.35 1.57
C PRO A 35 -0.31 14.47 1.09
N ILE A 36 -0.37 14.09 -0.19
CA ILE A 36 0.71 13.35 -0.84
C ILE A 36 1.21 14.16 -2.04
N PRO A 37 2.44 13.91 -2.48
CA PRO A 37 3.00 14.65 -3.61
C PRO A 37 2.14 14.50 -4.86
N SER A 38 2.18 15.49 -5.73
CA SER A 38 1.58 15.36 -7.06
C SER A 38 2.32 14.28 -7.85
N VAL A 39 1.64 13.75 -8.88
CA VAL A 39 2.27 12.77 -9.78
C VAL A 39 3.58 13.32 -10.34
N ARG A 40 3.58 14.56 -10.76
CA ARG A 40 4.75 15.21 -11.34
C ARG A 40 5.90 15.31 -10.34
N SER A 41 5.59 15.74 -9.12
CA SER A 41 6.57 15.89 -8.06
C SER A 41 7.19 14.55 -7.68
N LEU A 42 6.37 13.52 -7.49
CA LEU A 42 6.87 12.19 -7.13
C LEU A 42 7.70 11.58 -8.26
N ALA A 43 7.24 11.73 -9.51
CA ALA A 43 8.00 11.23 -10.66
C ALA A 43 9.38 11.88 -10.73
N SER A 44 9.46 13.18 -10.49
CA SER A 44 10.73 13.89 -10.43
C SER A 44 11.62 13.37 -9.31
N ASP A 45 11.07 13.24 -8.11
CA ASP A 45 11.82 12.80 -6.93
C ASP A 45 12.37 11.38 -7.09
N LEU A 46 11.60 10.50 -7.72
CA LEU A 46 12.00 9.11 -7.93
C LEU A 46 12.73 8.88 -9.24
N ASN A 47 12.87 9.94 -10.05
CA ASN A 47 13.45 9.86 -11.39
C ASN A 47 12.73 8.82 -12.25
N LEU A 48 11.42 8.89 -12.26
CA LEU A 48 10.56 7.96 -13.00
C LEU A 48 9.68 8.70 -14.00
N ASN A 49 9.12 7.94 -14.94
CA ASN A 49 8.15 8.45 -15.89
C ASN A 49 6.84 8.81 -15.16
N ALA A 50 6.29 9.98 -15.46
CA ALA A 50 5.05 10.45 -14.84
C ALA A 50 3.87 9.49 -15.09
N MET A 51 3.83 8.83 -16.24
CA MET A 51 2.76 7.87 -16.54
C MET A 51 2.81 6.65 -15.61
N THR A 52 3.99 6.22 -15.24
CA THR A 52 4.17 5.11 -14.28
C THR A 52 3.65 5.50 -12.90
N VAL A 53 3.97 6.71 -12.45
CA VAL A 53 3.48 7.22 -11.17
C VAL A 53 1.95 7.42 -11.23
N GLN A 54 1.43 7.94 -12.35
CA GLN A 54 -0.01 8.10 -12.53
C GLN A 54 -0.74 6.76 -12.43
N LYS A 55 -0.17 5.71 -13.02
CA LYS A 55 -0.75 4.37 -12.94
C LYS A 55 -0.84 3.88 -11.50
N ALA A 56 0.19 4.13 -10.70
CA ALA A 56 0.19 3.80 -9.28
C ALA A 56 -0.88 4.58 -8.53
N TYR A 57 -1.02 5.87 -8.79
CA TYR A 57 -2.03 6.71 -8.15
C TYR A 57 -3.44 6.30 -8.53
N THR A 58 -3.67 5.94 -9.78
CA THR A 58 -4.97 5.43 -10.22
C THR A 58 -5.33 4.16 -9.46
N LEU A 59 -4.37 3.25 -9.32
CA LEU A 59 -4.58 2.02 -8.56
C LEU A 59 -4.89 2.30 -7.08
N LEU A 60 -4.11 3.17 -6.45
CA LEU A 60 -4.36 3.57 -5.06
C LEU A 60 -5.74 4.19 -4.86
N LYS A 61 -6.16 5.02 -5.81
CA LYS A 61 -7.48 5.64 -5.80
C LYS A 61 -8.58 4.59 -5.95
N ASP A 62 -8.43 3.69 -6.91
CA ASP A 62 -9.41 2.64 -7.15
C ASP A 62 -9.54 1.69 -5.95
N GLU A 63 -8.44 1.45 -5.25
CA GLU A 63 -8.44 0.63 -4.03
C GLU A 63 -8.90 1.41 -2.79
N GLY A 64 -9.07 2.73 -2.90
CA GLY A 64 -9.57 3.56 -1.82
C GLY A 64 -8.53 4.10 -0.85
N PHE A 65 -7.24 3.92 -1.13
CA PHE A 65 -6.18 4.41 -0.25
C PHE A 65 -5.94 5.91 -0.36
N ILE A 66 -6.27 6.50 -1.50
CA ILE A 66 -6.13 7.95 -1.69
C ILE A 66 -7.42 8.53 -2.25
N GLU A 67 -7.62 9.83 -1.98
CA GLU A 67 -8.69 10.64 -2.53
C GLU A 67 -8.09 11.80 -3.31
N VAL A 68 -8.79 12.26 -4.31
CA VAL A 68 -8.38 13.44 -5.08
C VAL A 68 -9.38 14.56 -4.82
N ASP A 69 -8.87 15.70 -4.34
CA ASP A 69 -9.65 16.91 -4.18
C ASP A 69 -9.07 17.94 -5.13
N ARG A 70 -9.92 18.50 -5.99
CA ARG A 70 -9.48 19.44 -7.02
C ARG A 70 -8.88 20.71 -6.44
N SER A 71 -9.27 21.10 -5.23
CA SER A 71 -8.78 22.32 -4.60
C SER A 71 -7.48 22.12 -3.85
N VAL A 72 -7.22 20.93 -3.29
CA VAL A 72 -6.06 20.66 -2.43
C VAL A 72 -5.16 19.53 -2.96
N GLY A 73 -5.54 18.88 -4.06
CA GLY A 73 -4.75 17.79 -4.63
C GLY A 73 -5.07 16.43 -4.03
N SER A 74 -4.14 15.50 -4.17
CA SER A 74 -4.31 14.13 -3.67
C SER A 74 -3.91 14.02 -2.21
N ARG A 75 -4.64 13.18 -1.49
CA ARG A 75 -4.38 12.95 -0.05
C ARG A 75 -4.75 11.52 0.32
N ILE A 76 -4.24 11.07 1.46
CA ILE A 76 -4.63 9.79 2.02
C ILE A 76 -6.12 9.85 2.40
N TYR A 77 -6.84 8.74 2.24
CA TYR A 77 -8.26 8.68 2.59
C TYR A 77 -8.53 9.26 3.98
N SER A 78 -9.73 9.80 4.16
CA SER A 78 -10.10 10.47 5.41
C SER A 78 -11.19 9.76 6.21
N ASP A 79 -11.83 8.75 5.63
CA ASP A 79 -12.89 8.01 6.32
C ASP A 79 -12.55 6.51 6.46
N ASP A 80 -13.40 5.77 7.15
CA ASP A 80 -13.15 4.40 7.55
C ASP A 80 -13.84 3.41 6.61
N HIS A 81 -13.50 3.45 5.34
CA HIS A 81 -14.17 2.67 4.28
C HIS A 81 -13.38 1.46 3.76
N LEU A 82 -12.13 1.27 4.21
CA LEU A 82 -11.25 0.24 3.64
C LEU A 82 -11.52 -1.17 4.15
N LYS A 83 -12.10 -1.31 5.33
CA LYS A 83 -12.50 -2.62 5.83
C LYS A 83 -13.74 -3.06 5.05
N SER A 84 -13.68 -4.25 4.49
CA SER A 84 -14.80 -4.80 3.72
C SER A 84 -14.85 -6.32 3.84
N ASP A 85 -16.02 -6.87 3.56
CA ASP A 85 -16.19 -8.33 3.55
C ASP A 85 -15.37 -8.97 2.42
N VAL A 86 -15.25 -8.29 1.29
CA VAL A 86 -14.44 -8.79 0.17
C VAL A 86 -12.97 -8.89 0.56
N TYR A 87 -12.43 -7.88 1.23
CA TYR A 87 -11.03 -7.92 1.68
C TYR A 87 -10.82 -9.01 2.73
N LYS A 88 -11.79 -9.17 3.64
CA LYS A 88 -11.75 -10.24 4.64
C LYS A 88 -11.72 -11.61 3.97
N GLU A 89 -12.54 -11.82 2.95
CA GLU A 89 -12.53 -13.08 2.20
C GLU A 89 -11.16 -13.33 1.54
N ASN A 90 -10.55 -12.30 0.99
CA ASN A 90 -9.21 -12.43 0.40
C ASN A 90 -8.17 -12.85 1.45
N LEU A 91 -8.26 -12.30 2.66
CA LEU A 91 -7.37 -12.72 3.76
C LEU A 91 -7.62 -14.17 4.14
N GLU A 92 -8.89 -14.58 4.23
CA GLU A 92 -9.24 -15.97 4.55
C GLU A 92 -8.69 -16.93 3.51
N ASP A 93 -8.76 -16.55 2.23
CA ASP A 93 -8.21 -17.37 1.14
C ASP A 93 -6.69 -17.50 1.26
N LEU A 94 -5.99 -16.42 1.63
CA LEU A 94 -4.55 -16.47 1.85
C LEU A 94 -4.19 -17.41 3.01
N PHE A 95 -4.96 -17.38 4.09
CA PHE A 95 -4.72 -18.30 5.21
C PHE A 95 -4.99 -19.75 4.84
N LYS A 96 -6.02 -20.01 4.05
CA LYS A 96 -6.29 -21.36 3.52
C LYS A 96 -5.14 -21.83 2.62
N GLU A 97 -4.62 -20.94 1.80
CA GLU A 97 -3.45 -21.25 0.98
C GLU A 97 -2.24 -21.58 1.85
N ALA A 98 -2.03 -20.85 2.94
CA ALA A 98 -0.94 -21.13 3.88
C ALA A 98 -1.07 -22.55 4.44
N ILE A 99 -2.28 -22.97 4.81
CA ILE A 99 -2.54 -24.32 5.27
C ILE A 99 -2.16 -25.34 4.17
N ALA A 100 -2.59 -25.07 2.95
CA ALA A 100 -2.29 -25.96 1.81
C ALA A 100 -0.79 -26.08 1.54
N ARG A 101 -0.02 -25.03 1.83
CA ARG A 101 1.43 -25.01 1.67
C ARG A 101 2.17 -25.66 2.83
N GLY A 102 1.45 -26.09 3.88
CA GLY A 102 2.04 -26.77 5.02
C GLY A 102 2.41 -25.90 6.20
N TYR A 103 2.01 -24.64 6.20
CA TYR A 103 2.23 -23.77 7.36
C TYR A 103 1.30 -24.18 8.50
N SER A 104 1.87 -24.30 9.71
CA SER A 104 1.06 -24.50 10.91
C SER A 104 0.47 -23.18 11.39
N LYS A 105 -0.54 -23.26 12.26
CA LYS A 105 -1.10 -22.07 12.87
C LYS A 105 -0.04 -21.27 13.61
N ASP A 106 0.85 -21.95 14.38
CA ASP A 106 1.91 -21.29 15.11
C ASP A 106 2.87 -20.55 14.18
N GLU A 107 3.20 -21.15 13.03
CA GLU A 107 4.06 -20.50 12.05
C GLU A 107 3.39 -19.24 11.47
N VAL A 108 2.10 -19.29 11.16
CA VAL A 108 1.36 -18.14 10.67
C VAL A 108 1.27 -17.04 11.74
N GLU A 109 1.01 -17.43 12.99
CA GLU A 109 0.96 -16.47 14.12
C GLU A 109 2.29 -15.75 14.33
N VAL A 110 3.42 -16.45 14.21
CA VAL A 110 4.74 -15.83 14.31
C VAL A 110 4.94 -14.78 13.24
N ILE A 111 4.56 -15.08 11.99
CA ILE A 111 4.65 -14.10 10.89
C ILE A 111 3.76 -12.90 11.18
N LEU A 112 2.54 -13.16 11.60
CA LEU A 112 1.57 -12.12 11.90
C LEU A 112 2.04 -11.20 13.03
N ASP A 113 2.50 -11.79 14.13
CA ASP A 113 3.00 -11.04 15.28
C ASP A 113 4.18 -10.16 14.90
N GLY A 114 5.10 -10.68 14.08
CA GLY A 114 6.25 -9.91 13.59
C GLY A 114 5.83 -8.68 12.81
N ILE A 115 4.82 -8.81 11.94
CA ILE A 115 4.32 -7.69 11.15
C ILE A 115 3.64 -6.65 12.05
N TYR A 116 2.75 -7.08 12.94
CA TYR A 116 2.03 -6.15 13.81
C TYR A 116 2.96 -5.45 14.79
N ASP A 117 3.96 -6.14 15.31
CA ASP A 117 4.94 -5.51 16.21
C ASP A 117 5.70 -4.39 15.51
N ASP A 118 6.01 -4.53 14.23
CA ASP A 118 6.70 -3.51 13.45
C ASP A 118 5.80 -2.31 13.12
N PHE A 119 4.51 -2.56 12.84
CA PHE A 119 3.62 -1.53 12.28
C PHE A 119 2.75 -0.83 13.31
N VAL A 120 2.44 -1.47 14.42
CA VAL A 120 1.48 -0.93 15.37
C VAL A 120 2.15 -0.30 16.58
N GLY A 121 3.45 -0.45 16.66
CA GLY A 121 4.25 0.03 17.77
C GLY A 121 3.77 1.20 18.58
#